data_da5abaf389c50b118f219fad45494e84
#
_entry.id   da5abaf389c50b118f219fad45494e84
#
_cell.length_a   1.000
_cell.length_b   1.000
_cell.length_c   1.000
_cell.angle_alpha   90.00
_cell.angle_beta   90.00
_cell.angle_gamma   90.00
#
_symmetry.space_group_name_H-M   'P 1'
#
loop_
_entity.id
_entity.type
_entity.pdbx_description
1 polymer ?
#
loop_
_entity_poly.entity_id
_entity_poly.type
_entity_poly.pdbx_seq_one_letter_code
_entity_poly.pdbx_strand_id
1 'polypeptide(L)'
;MTAVICVCDLKKYHRDPDNCFRGWNDSWLHPDFRDWNVSDCLDYIRVPVLVLQGEEDQYGSIAQVDEVADRCYSPVNVMMIKSCRHAPHFDQAEATLDGISSFCTRLRQINL
;
A
#
# COMPACT_ATOMS: atom_id res chain seq x y z
N MET A 1 -7.93 -16.21 -0.83
CA MET A 1 -9.14 -15.95 -0.02
C MET A 1 -9.54 -14.50 -0.23
N THR A 2 -10.62 -14.25 -0.95
CA THR A 2 -11.08 -12.87 -1.23
C THR A 2 -11.77 -12.36 0.03
N ALA A 3 -11.22 -11.31 0.64
CA ALA A 3 -11.88 -10.71 1.79
C ALA A 3 -13.18 -10.04 1.32
N VAL A 4 -14.30 -10.53 1.81
CA VAL A 4 -15.61 -9.94 1.56
C VAL A 4 -15.81 -8.81 2.57
N ILE A 5 -15.72 -7.56 2.11
CA ILE A 5 -16.07 -6.41 2.93
C ILE A 5 -17.58 -6.28 2.94
N CYS A 6 -18.18 -6.31 4.14
CA CYS A 6 -19.61 -6.10 4.32
C CYS A 6 -19.88 -4.63 4.66
N VAL A 7 -20.99 -4.08 4.15
CA VAL A 7 -21.46 -2.73 4.52
C VAL A 7 -21.58 -2.58 6.05
N CYS A 8 -21.92 -3.66 6.74
CA CYS A 8 -22.03 -3.67 8.21
C CYS A 8 -20.70 -3.38 8.92
N ASP A 9 -19.57 -3.74 8.33
CA ASP A 9 -18.24 -3.45 8.89
C ASP A 9 -17.89 -1.98 8.73
N LEU A 10 -18.36 -1.34 7.66
CA LEU A 10 -18.14 0.08 7.39
C LEU A 10 -18.93 1.01 8.34
N LYS A 11 -20.04 0.53 8.92
CA LYS A 11 -20.85 1.31 9.86
C LYS A 11 -20.07 1.80 11.08
N LYS A 12 -19.00 1.11 11.45
CA LYS A 12 -18.15 1.51 12.58
C LYS A 12 -17.35 2.77 12.31
N TYR A 13 -17.09 3.09 11.04
CA TYR A 13 -16.15 4.12 10.64
C TYR A 13 -16.76 5.22 9.78
N HIS A 14 -17.93 4.99 9.18
CA HIS A 14 -18.53 5.90 8.20
C HIS A 14 -19.94 6.33 8.62
N ARG A 15 -20.22 7.63 8.46
CA ARG A 15 -21.56 8.19 8.67
C ARG A 15 -22.57 7.64 7.66
N ASP A 16 -22.12 7.45 6.41
CA ASP A 16 -22.90 6.87 5.31
C ASP A 16 -22.14 5.68 4.74
N PRO A 17 -22.29 4.49 5.34
CA PRO A 17 -21.59 3.29 4.92
C PRO A 17 -22.03 2.77 3.55
N ASP A 18 -23.28 3.01 3.16
CA ASP A 18 -23.81 2.57 1.86
C ASP A 18 -23.16 3.36 0.73
N ASN A 19 -23.04 4.68 0.88
CA ASN A 19 -22.36 5.53 -0.10
C ASN A 19 -20.86 5.19 -0.19
N CYS A 20 -20.22 4.97 0.94
CA CYS A 20 -18.82 4.54 0.99
C CYS A 20 -18.62 3.22 0.24
N PHE A 21 -19.45 2.22 0.52
CA PHE A 21 -19.38 0.90 -0.11
C PHE A 21 -19.63 0.99 -1.62
N ARG A 22 -20.68 1.70 -2.04
CA ARG A 22 -21.04 1.82 -3.46
C ARG A 22 -19.98 2.56 -4.26
N GLY A 23 -19.42 3.65 -3.72
CA GLY A 23 -18.36 4.39 -4.40
C GLY A 23 -17.14 3.53 -4.69
N TRP A 24 -16.79 2.64 -3.77
CA TRP A 24 -15.70 1.68 -3.95
C TRP A 24 -16.11 0.51 -4.86
N ASN A 25 -17.18 -0.20 -4.50
CA ASN A 25 -17.63 -1.42 -5.17
C ASN A 25 -18.02 -1.18 -6.63
N ASP A 26 -18.79 -0.13 -6.89
CA ASP A 26 -19.30 0.13 -8.23
C ASP A 26 -18.17 0.60 -9.17
N SER A 27 -17.17 1.29 -8.66
CA SER A 27 -15.97 1.65 -9.41
C SER A 27 -15.15 0.42 -9.79
N TRP A 28 -14.85 -0.45 -8.82
CA TRP A 28 -14.06 -1.66 -9.05
C TRP A 28 -14.73 -2.68 -9.97
N LEU A 29 -16.07 -2.75 -9.97
CA LEU A 29 -16.83 -3.65 -10.81
C LEU A 29 -17.21 -3.04 -12.16
N HIS A 30 -16.93 -1.76 -12.38
CA HIS A 30 -17.24 -1.10 -13.65
C HIS A 30 -16.39 -1.68 -14.79
N PRO A 31 -16.99 -2.00 -15.95
CA PRO A 31 -16.25 -2.57 -17.08
C PRO A 31 -15.02 -1.77 -17.51
N ASP A 32 -15.13 -0.44 -17.51
CA ASP A 32 -14.03 0.47 -17.89
C ASP A 32 -12.87 0.47 -16.90
N PHE A 33 -13.08 -0.04 -15.68
CA PHE A 33 -12.05 -0.16 -14.66
C PHE A 33 -11.28 -1.48 -14.69
N ARG A 34 -11.72 -2.41 -15.53
CA ARG A 34 -11.15 -3.76 -15.62
C ARG A 34 -9.65 -3.77 -15.92
N ASP A 35 -9.25 -2.90 -16.84
CA ASP A 35 -7.86 -2.81 -17.29
C ASP A 35 -7.10 -1.63 -16.65
N TRP A 36 -7.66 -1.07 -15.56
CA TRP A 36 -7.03 0.01 -14.84
C TRP A 36 -5.70 -0.42 -14.25
N ASN A 37 -4.65 0.33 -14.59
CA ASN A 37 -3.30 0.09 -14.14
C ASN A 37 -2.55 1.45 -14.07
N VAL A 38 -1.81 1.67 -12.99
CA VAL A 38 -1.01 2.88 -12.79
C VAL A 38 0.49 2.59 -12.75
N SER A 39 0.91 1.39 -13.12
CA SER A 39 2.32 0.99 -13.08
C SER A 39 3.22 1.92 -13.89
N ASP A 40 2.71 2.50 -14.97
CA ASP A 40 3.47 3.47 -15.78
C ASP A 40 3.90 4.72 -15.01
N CYS A 41 3.19 5.07 -13.93
CA CYS A 41 3.56 6.18 -13.07
C CYS A 41 4.88 5.93 -12.33
N LEU A 42 5.24 4.66 -12.11
CA LEU A 42 6.48 4.27 -11.44
C LEU A 42 7.73 4.71 -12.22
N ASP A 43 7.63 4.73 -13.56
CA ASP A 43 8.73 5.11 -14.44
C ASP A 43 9.14 6.60 -14.28
N TYR A 44 8.26 7.41 -13.70
CA TYR A 44 8.48 8.85 -13.51
C TYR A 44 8.97 9.21 -12.10
N ILE A 45 9.06 8.27 -11.17
CA ILE A 45 9.54 8.53 -9.82
C ILE A 45 11.04 8.80 -9.84
N ARG A 46 11.45 9.95 -9.31
CA ARG A 46 12.85 10.43 -9.30
C ARG A 46 13.40 10.68 -7.89
N VAL A 47 12.68 10.20 -6.90
CA VAL A 47 13.07 10.29 -5.48
C VAL A 47 13.23 8.89 -4.90
N PRO A 48 14.08 8.70 -3.89
CA PRO A 48 14.18 7.42 -3.20
C PRO A 48 12.83 6.95 -2.64
N VAL A 49 12.56 5.66 -2.73
CA VAL A 49 11.29 5.05 -2.34
C VAL A 49 11.52 4.04 -1.22
N LEU A 50 10.67 4.07 -0.21
CA LEU A 50 10.54 3.01 0.77
C LEU A 50 9.19 2.30 0.58
N VAL A 51 9.23 1.00 0.31
CA VAL A 51 8.05 0.14 0.25
C VAL A 51 7.95 -0.65 1.54
N LEU A 52 6.83 -0.53 2.23
CA LEU A 52 6.50 -1.30 3.42
C LEU A 52 5.30 -2.18 3.14
N GLN A 53 5.42 -3.48 3.35
CA GLN A 53 4.30 -4.41 3.22
C GLN A 53 4.36 -5.51 4.27
N GLY A 54 3.20 -5.90 4.79
CA GLY A 54 3.08 -7.06 5.66
C GLY A 54 3.25 -8.36 4.88
N GLU A 55 3.99 -9.32 5.43
CA GLU A 55 4.15 -10.65 4.82
C GLU A 55 2.83 -11.42 4.71
N GLU A 56 1.87 -11.10 5.58
CA GLU A 56 0.54 -11.72 5.62
C GLU A 56 -0.56 -10.81 5.05
N ASP A 57 -0.19 -9.86 4.18
CA ASP A 57 -1.13 -8.95 3.57
C ASP A 57 -2.16 -9.73 2.73
N GLN A 58 -3.42 -9.61 3.10
CA GLN A 58 -4.52 -10.32 2.46
C GLN A 58 -5.10 -9.60 1.24
N TYR A 59 -4.72 -8.36 1.00
CA TYR A 59 -5.21 -7.53 -0.10
C TYR A 59 -4.15 -7.23 -1.15
N GLY A 60 -2.90 -7.02 -0.71
CA GLY A 60 -1.75 -6.81 -1.57
C GLY A 60 -0.95 -8.09 -1.77
N SER A 61 -0.25 -8.18 -2.90
CA SER A 61 0.64 -9.30 -3.19
C SER A 61 2.08 -8.83 -3.32
N ILE A 62 3.03 -9.76 -3.18
CA ILE A 62 4.45 -9.49 -3.41
C ILE A 62 4.71 -8.97 -4.83
N ALA A 63 3.89 -9.35 -5.80
CA ALA A 63 4.01 -8.86 -7.17
C ALA A 63 3.91 -7.34 -7.30
N GLN A 64 3.12 -6.69 -6.43
CA GLN A 64 3.04 -5.23 -6.38
C GLN A 64 4.33 -4.60 -5.84
N VAL A 65 4.97 -5.24 -4.87
CA VAL A 65 6.27 -4.81 -4.34
C VAL A 65 7.36 -4.98 -5.39
N ASP A 66 7.38 -6.13 -6.06
CA ASP A 66 8.32 -6.44 -7.13
C ASP A 66 8.17 -5.45 -8.29
N GLU A 67 6.94 -5.13 -8.70
CA GLU A 67 6.65 -4.14 -9.74
C GLU A 67 7.23 -2.76 -9.40
N VAL A 68 7.07 -2.31 -8.15
CA VAL A 68 7.67 -1.04 -7.70
C VAL A 68 9.18 -1.11 -7.73
N ALA A 69 9.77 -2.20 -7.25
CA ALA A 69 11.22 -2.37 -7.20
C ALA A 69 11.85 -2.44 -8.59
N ASP A 70 11.18 -3.09 -9.54
CA ASP A 70 11.68 -3.31 -10.89
C ASP A 70 11.51 -2.07 -11.79
N ARG A 71 10.41 -1.33 -11.62
CA ARG A 71 10.08 -0.21 -12.53
C ARG A 71 10.56 1.15 -12.06
N CYS A 72 10.70 1.38 -10.75
CA CYS A 72 11.19 2.66 -10.28
C CYS A 72 12.64 2.88 -10.72
N TYR A 73 12.89 4.00 -11.39
CA TYR A 73 14.24 4.41 -11.79
C TYR A 73 15.10 4.79 -10.60
N SER A 74 14.49 5.30 -9.54
CA SER A 74 15.16 5.70 -8.30
C SER A 74 15.40 4.51 -7.37
N PRO A 75 16.36 4.62 -6.42
CA PRO A 75 16.59 3.56 -5.44
C PRO A 75 15.32 3.20 -4.66
N VAL A 76 15.01 1.92 -4.61
CA VAL A 76 13.88 1.37 -3.85
C VAL A 76 14.40 0.53 -2.69
N ASN A 77 13.96 0.84 -1.49
CA ASN A 77 14.15 0.02 -0.30
C ASN A 77 12.86 -0.74 -0.02
N VAL A 78 12.91 -2.05 0.09
CA VAL A 78 11.77 -2.89 0.40
C VAL A 78 11.91 -3.41 1.83
N MET A 79 10.87 -3.22 2.64
CA MET A 79 10.77 -3.75 3.98
C MET A 79 9.52 -4.61 4.10
N MET A 80 9.69 -5.93 4.05
CA MET A 80 8.64 -6.88 4.37
C MET A 80 8.57 -7.06 5.88
N ILE A 81 7.37 -6.92 6.45
CA ILE A 81 7.14 -6.92 7.88
C ILE A 81 6.47 -8.23 8.30
N LYS A 82 7.15 -8.99 9.17
CA LYS A 82 6.64 -10.26 9.70
C LYS A 82 5.45 -10.04 10.61
N SER A 83 4.57 -11.05 10.70
CA SER A 83 3.36 -11.02 11.55
C SER A 83 2.54 -9.75 11.32
N CYS A 84 2.40 -9.34 10.08
CA CYS A 84 1.80 -8.10 9.67
C CYS A 84 0.94 -8.31 8.43
N ARG A 85 -0.28 -7.82 8.47
CA ARG A 85 -1.25 -7.86 7.36
C ARG A 85 -1.24 -6.54 6.59
N HIS A 86 -2.39 -6.10 6.14
CA HIS A 86 -2.54 -4.95 5.25
C HIS A 86 -2.27 -3.58 5.91
N ALA A 87 -2.34 -3.48 7.21
CA ALA A 87 -2.20 -2.23 7.94
C ALA A 87 -0.97 -2.23 8.89
N PRO A 88 0.26 -2.05 8.36
CA PRO A 88 1.49 -2.10 9.15
C PRO A 88 1.49 -1.17 10.36
N HIS A 89 0.92 0.01 10.22
CA HIS A 89 0.82 1.01 11.29
C HIS A 89 -0.08 0.60 12.45
N PHE A 90 -0.93 -0.42 12.27
CA PHE A 90 -1.70 -1.04 13.34
C PHE A 90 -1.08 -2.35 13.82
N ASP A 91 -0.72 -3.23 12.89
CA ASP A 91 -0.27 -4.57 13.22
C ASP A 91 1.15 -4.58 13.79
N GLN A 92 2.03 -3.71 13.31
CA GLN A 92 3.44 -3.61 13.69
C GLN A 92 3.89 -2.13 13.71
N ALA A 93 3.27 -1.34 14.59
CA ALA A 93 3.47 0.11 14.65
C ALA A 93 4.92 0.50 14.90
N GLU A 94 5.59 -0.15 15.86
CA GLU A 94 6.98 0.13 16.23
C GLU A 94 7.93 -0.14 15.07
N ALA A 95 7.88 -1.35 14.49
CA ALA A 95 8.72 -1.72 13.34
C ALA A 95 8.48 -0.81 12.13
N THR A 96 7.23 -0.41 11.89
CA THR A 96 6.86 0.51 10.82
C THR A 96 7.48 1.89 11.03
N LEU A 97 7.35 2.46 12.22
CA LEU A 97 7.92 3.76 12.58
C LEU A 97 9.45 3.75 12.52
N ASP A 98 10.08 2.70 13.01
CA ASP A 98 11.53 2.54 12.95
C ASP A 98 12.04 2.47 11.50
N GLY A 99 11.35 1.73 10.65
CA GLY A 99 11.67 1.63 9.22
C GLY A 99 11.59 2.99 8.53
N ILE A 100 10.51 3.73 8.75
CA ILE A 100 10.30 5.07 8.17
C ILE A 100 11.36 6.04 8.71
N SER A 101 11.56 6.07 10.02
CA SER A 101 12.53 6.97 10.66
C SER A 101 13.96 6.73 10.17
N SER A 102 14.37 5.48 10.08
CA SER A 102 15.68 5.08 9.57
C SER A 102 15.87 5.48 8.12
N PHE A 103 14.85 5.30 7.28
CA PHE A 103 14.88 5.71 5.87
C PHE A 103 15.04 7.22 5.75
N CYS A 104 14.23 8.00 6.45
CA CYS A 104 14.29 9.47 6.43
C CYS A 104 15.64 10.00 6.95
N THR A 105 16.19 9.37 7.99
CA THR A 105 17.49 9.76 8.54
C THR A 105 18.62 9.55 7.54
N ARG A 106 18.62 8.41 6.82
CA ARG A 106 19.61 8.16 5.76
C ARG A 106 19.53 9.20 4.63
N LEU A 107 18.32 9.57 4.22
CA LEU A 107 18.13 10.59 3.18
C LEU A 107 18.67 11.94 3.58
N ARG A 108 18.50 12.35 4.84
CA ARG A 108 19.04 13.60 5.36
C ARG A 108 20.56 13.62 5.35
N GLN A 109 21.20 12.48 5.62
CA GLN A 109 22.66 12.37 5.59
C GLN A 109 23.26 12.45 4.19
N ILE A 110 22.53 12.01 3.17
CA ILE A 110 22.98 12.05 1.77
C ILE A 110 22.87 13.46 1.19
N ASN A 111 21.91 14.26 1.66
CA ASN A 111 21.63 15.62 1.16
C ASN A 111 22.38 16.73 1.93
N LEU A 112 23.23 16.37 2.85
CA LEU A 112 24.15 17.27 3.55
C LEU A 112 25.57 17.18 2.98
#